data_a296eac0ef5f488370f5fdf496557623
#
_entry.id   a296eac0ef5f488370f5fdf496557623
#
_cell.length_a   1.000
_cell.length_b   1.000
_cell.length_c   1.000
_cell.angle_alpha   90.00
_cell.angle_beta   90.00
_cell.angle_gamma   90.00
#
_symmetry.space_group_name_H-M   'P 1'
#
loop_
_entity.id
_entity.type
_entity.pdbx_description
1 polymer ?
#
loop_
_entity_poly.entity_id
_entity_poly.type
_entity_poly.pdbx_seq_one_letter_code
_entity_poly.pdbx_strand_id
1 'polypeptide(L)'
;RYATMKEIALQKMGGYATVREIALQAYDNKNRPSVCYCQNKLLYLRRIYNKKEMERNIKPQFSFEMLYVPPFTKQRGFDPNTLTTIWEPYRFERKKSGVELLDAVVDTLIAGRNPHHLAWQWGIQPTQLNALTALLTGLALQDFVVKWKLQTARLLLLHTTMPLSEVMQRIGYTSQTSFSRFIKQNLGLSPIYFRLTQRKNGDLNKYAV
;
A
#
# COMPACT_ATOMS: atom_id res chain seq x y z
N ARG A 1 20.82 -25.88 -30.23
CA ARG A 1 20.89 -24.43 -30.54
C ARG A 1 20.06 -23.71 -29.49
N TYR A 2 20.74 -23.16 -28.51
CA TYR A 2 20.08 -22.36 -27.47
C TYR A 2 19.84 -20.95 -28.06
N ALA A 3 18.57 -20.59 -28.28
CA ALA A 3 18.21 -19.21 -28.51
C ALA A 3 18.69 -18.39 -27.32
N THR A 4 19.43 -17.31 -27.57
CA THR A 4 19.98 -16.51 -26.49
C THR A 4 18.82 -15.89 -25.72
N MET A 5 18.92 -15.86 -24.39
CA MET A 5 17.90 -15.27 -23.49
C MET A 5 17.49 -13.84 -23.92
N LYS A 6 18.30 -13.20 -24.73
CA LYS A 6 18.06 -11.90 -25.33
C LYS A 6 16.98 -11.93 -26.41
N GLU A 7 16.94 -12.98 -27.23
CA GLU A 7 15.91 -13.15 -28.29
C GLU A 7 14.56 -13.53 -27.70
N ILE A 8 14.54 -14.34 -26.64
CA ILE A 8 13.32 -14.70 -25.91
C ILE A 8 12.73 -13.47 -25.18
N ALA A 9 13.58 -12.61 -24.61
CA ALA A 9 13.16 -11.38 -23.97
C ALA A 9 12.58 -10.37 -24.96
N LEU A 10 13.21 -10.22 -26.14
CA LEU A 10 12.74 -9.29 -27.19
C LEU A 10 11.44 -9.76 -27.87
N GLN A 11 11.27 -11.05 -28.06
CA GLN A 11 10.06 -11.60 -28.68
C GLN A 11 8.83 -11.54 -27.79
N LYS A 12 9.00 -11.53 -26.46
CA LYS A 12 7.91 -11.43 -25.46
C LYS A 12 7.60 -10.01 -25.00
N MET A 13 8.39 -9.02 -25.40
CA MET A 13 8.19 -7.62 -24.96
C MET A 13 7.13 -6.84 -25.78
N GLY A 14 6.44 -7.48 -26.70
CA GLY A 14 5.32 -6.88 -27.47
C GLY A 14 3.96 -6.83 -26.74
N GLY A 15 3.87 -7.27 -25.49
CA GLY A 15 2.61 -7.27 -24.76
C GLY A 15 2.81 -7.23 -23.23
N TYR A 16 1.95 -6.50 -22.56
CA TYR A 16 1.94 -6.23 -21.12
C TYR A 16 1.85 -7.48 -20.19
N ALA A 17 1.96 -8.68 -20.74
CA ALA A 17 1.95 -9.95 -20.01
C ALA A 17 3.25 -10.21 -19.22
N THR A 18 4.37 -9.58 -19.59
CA THR A 18 5.71 -10.01 -19.21
C THR A 18 6.13 -9.67 -17.78
N VAL A 19 5.64 -8.59 -17.18
CA VAL A 19 6.02 -8.23 -15.80
C VAL A 19 5.34 -9.17 -14.81
N ARG A 20 4.10 -9.57 -15.07
CA ARG A 20 3.37 -10.56 -14.26
C ARG A 20 4.01 -11.94 -14.36
N GLU A 21 4.39 -12.37 -15.57
CA GLU A 21 5.07 -13.66 -15.80
C GLU A 21 6.48 -13.68 -15.18
N ILE A 22 7.23 -12.57 -15.24
CA ILE A 22 8.56 -12.47 -14.62
C ILE A 22 8.43 -12.51 -13.09
N ALA A 23 7.44 -11.84 -12.51
CA ALA A 23 7.17 -11.89 -11.08
C ALA A 23 6.66 -13.28 -10.65
N LEU A 24 5.79 -13.92 -11.45
CA LEU A 24 5.27 -15.26 -11.20
C LEU A 24 6.35 -16.35 -11.40
N GLN A 25 7.20 -16.26 -12.43
CA GLN A 25 8.31 -17.20 -12.61
C GLN A 25 9.39 -17.09 -11.52
N ALA A 26 9.55 -15.94 -10.90
CA ALA A 26 10.41 -15.82 -9.72
C ALA A 26 9.81 -16.54 -8.49
N TYR A 27 8.52 -16.85 -8.54
CA TYR A 27 7.74 -17.40 -7.42
C TYR A 27 7.44 -18.90 -7.54
N ASP A 28 7.38 -19.43 -8.76
CA ASP A 28 6.88 -20.81 -9.02
C ASP A 28 7.92 -21.92 -8.69
N ASN A 29 9.09 -21.59 -8.18
CA ASN A 29 10.05 -22.55 -7.66
C ASN A 29 9.82 -22.77 -6.16
N LYS A 30 9.15 -23.91 -5.82
CA LYS A 30 9.01 -24.46 -4.45
C LYS A 30 10.35 -24.71 -3.72
N ASN A 31 11.47 -24.53 -4.39
CA ASN A 31 12.79 -24.45 -3.80
C ASN A 31 13.17 -22.97 -3.71
N ARG A 32 13.38 -22.48 -2.48
CA ARG A 32 13.87 -21.12 -2.18
C ARG A 32 14.88 -20.68 -3.22
N PRO A 33 14.59 -19.68 -4.09
CA PRO A 33 15.58 -19.20 -5.04
C PRO A 33 16.77 -18.70 -4.22
N SER A 34 17.96 -19.21 -4.53
CA SER A 34 19.17 -18.69 -3.90
C SER A 34 19.21 -17.17 -4.13
N VAL A 35 19.53 -16.41 -3.08
CA VAL A 35 19.66 -14.93 -3.10
C VAL A 35 20.42 -14.45 -4.32
N CYS A 36 21.34 -15.24 -4.82
CA CYS A 36 22.15 -15.01 -6.02
C CYS A 36 21.33 -14.90 -7.33
N TYR A 37 20.25 -15.68 -7.48
CA TYR A 37 19.46 -15.68 -8.73
C TYR A 37 18.61 -14.40 -8.87
N CYS A 38 18.01 -13.95 -7.77
CA CYS A 38 17.23 -12.70 -7.78
C CYS A 38 18.13 -11.46 -7.93
N GLN A 39 19.31 -11.46 -7.31
CA GLN A 39 20.29 -10.37 -7.45
C GLN A 39 20.79 -10.24 -8.90
N ASN A 40 21.13 -11.35 -9.54
CA ASN A 40 21.60 -11.32 -10.92
C ASN A 40 20.52 -10.86 -11.91
N LYS A 41 19.26 -11.23 -11.67
CA LYS A 41 18.13 -10.84 -12.54
C LYS A 41 17.75 -9.36 -12.37
N LEU A 42 17.81 -8.83 -11.15
CA LEU A 42 17.61 -7.39 -10.88
C LEU A 42 18.78 -6.53 -11.38
N LEU A 43 20.02 -7.01 -11.25
CA LEU A 43 21.19 -6.35 -11.82
C LEU A 43 21.14 -6.35 -13.35
N TYR A 44 20.64 -7.43 -13.95
CA TYR A 44 20.44 -7.54 -15.39
C TYR A 44 19.37 -6.56 -15.88
N LEU A 45 18.23 -6.45 -15.20
CA LEU A 45 17.18 -5.47 -15.51
C LEU A 45 17.68 -4.04 -15.32
N ARG A 46 18.46 -3.79 -14.26
CA ARG A 46 19.06 -2.47 -13.99
C ARG A 46 20.11 -2.06 -15.04
N ARG A 47 20.76 -3.04 -15.66
CA ARG A 47 21.78 -2.82 -16.72
C ARG A 47 21.14 -2.56 -18.08
N ILE A 48 19.94 -3.11 -18.33
CA ILE A 48 19.22 -2.95 -19.61
C ILE A 48 18.38 -1.66 -19.62
N TYR A 49 17.82 -1.28 -18.47
CA TYR A 49 16.98 -0.10 -18.36
C TYR A 49 17.65 0.95 -17.50
N ASN A 50 18.04 2.07 -18.13
CA ASN A 50 18.47 3.25 -17.41
C ASN A 50 17.32 3.67 -16.45
N LYS A 51 17.63 3.97 -15.17
CA LYS A 51 16.67 4.32 -14.13
C LYS A 51 15.60 5.33 -14.60
N LYS A 52 16.00 6.30 -15.42
CA LYS A 52 15.13 7.32 -16.02
C LYS A 52 14.14 6.78 -17.07
N GLU A 53 14.48 5.71 -17.80
CA GLU A 53 13.57 5.08 -18.78
C GLU A 53 12.56 4.14 -18.10
N MET A 54 12.97 3.46 -17.04
CA MET A 54 12.03 2.68 -16.20
C MET A 54 10.95 3.58 -15.58
N GLU A 55 11.33 4.75 -15.09
CA GLU A 55 10.39 5.71 -14.48
C GLU A 55 9.41 6.33 -15.50
N ARG A 56 9.75 6.37 -16.80
CA ARG A 56 8.91 7.00 -17.84
C ARG A 56 7.93 6.06 -18.54
N ASN A 57 8.22 4.77 -18.65
CA ASN A 57 7.49 3.86 -19.53
C ASN A 57 6.70 2.75 -18.83
N ILE A 58 6.87 2.54 -17.54
CA ILE A 58 6.13 1.51 -16.82
C ILE A 58 4.91 2.16 -16.17
N LYS A 59 3.73 1.91 -16.73
CA LYS A 59 2.48 2.24 -16.03
C LYS A 59 2.37 1.34 -14.81
N PRO A 60 2.07 1.89 -13.62
CA PRO A 60 1.88 1.08 -12.43
C PRO A 60 0.74 0.09 -12.67
N GLN A 61 0.96 -1.16 -12.28
CA GLN A 61 -0.04 -2.22 -12.46
C GLN A 61 -1.20 -2.05 -11.47
N PHE A 62 -0.91 -1.51 -10.29
CA PHE A 62 -1.89 -1.29 -9.23
C PHE A 62 -1.87 0.18 -8.80
N SER A 63 -3.03 0.82 -8.80
CA SER A 63 -3.15 2.14 -8.17
C SER A 63 -3.22 1.99 -6.65
N PHE A 64 -2.84 3.05 -5.93
CA PHE A 64 -2.96 3.08 -4.48
C PHE A 64 -4.41 2.83 -4.02
N GLU A 65 -5.37 3.38 -4.74
CA GLU A 65 -6.79 3.31 -4.44
C GLU A 65 -7.35 1.88 -4.54
N MET A 66 -6.79 1.05 -5.44
CA MET A 66 -7.15 -0.37 -5.57
C MET A 66 -6.67 -1.21 -4.39
N LEU A 67 -5.57 -0.80 -3.76
CA LEU A 67 -4.92 -1.54 -2.68
C LEU A 67 -5.33 -1.04 -1.30
N TYR A 68 -5.80 0.22 -1.21
CA TYR A 68 -6.12 0.84 0.06
C TYR A 68 -7.38 0.23 0.68
N VAL A 69 -7.29 -0.13 1.96
CA VAL A 69 -8.41 -0.67 2.75
C VAL A 69 -8.77 0.35 3.83
N PRO A 70 -10.00 0.88 3.84
CA PRO A 70 -10.46 1.77 4.90
C PRO A 70 -10.47 1.08 6.27
N PRO A 71 -10.17 1.80 7.37
CA PRO A 71 -10.06 1.20 8.70
C PRO A 71 -11.41 1.03 9.41
N PHE A 72 -12.51 0.95 8.68
CA PHE A 72 -13.86 0.90 9.25
C PHE A 72 -14.40 -0.51 9.32
N THR A 73 -15.13 -0.83 10.41
CA THR A 73 -15.84 -2.10 10.59
C THR A 73 -17.36 -1.92 10.51
N LYS A 74 -17.88 -0.73 10.85
CA LYS A 74 -19.30 -0.42 10.84
C LYS A 74 -19.56 0.93 10.18
N GLN A 75 -20.72 1.07 9.59
CA GLN A 75 -21.23 2.33 9.05
C GLN A 75 -22.58 2.67 9.67
N ARG A 76 -22.91 3.94 9.70
CA ARG A 76 -24.21 4.40 10.20
C ARG A 76 -25.26 4.23 9.10
N GLY A 77 -26.27 3.43 9.40
CA GLY A 77 -27.46 3.23 8.58
C GLY A 77 -28.68 3.90 9.20
N PHE A 78 -29.79 3.93 8.48
CA PHE A 78 -31.08 4.39 8.93
C PHE A 78 -32.09 3.25 8.79
N ASP A 79 -32.76 2.89 9.89
CA ASP A 79 -33.87 1.93 9.88
C ASP A 79 -35.20 2.68 9.69
N PRO A 80 -35.87 2.50 8.56
CA PRO A 80 -37.12 3.17 8.26
C PRO A 80 -38.30 2.68 9.15
N ASN A 81 -38.18 1.47 9.72
CA ASN A 81 -39.28 0.92 10.57
C ASN A 81 -39.26 1.51 11.97
N THR A 82 -38.06 1.71 12.54
CA THR A 82 -37.91 2.26 13.90
C THR A 82 -37.64 3.77 13.88
N LEU A 83 -37.42 4.36 12.69
CA LEU A 83 -37.03 5.76 12.51
C LEU A 83 -35.73 6.13 13.27
N THR A 84 -34.88 5.14 13.54
CA THR A 84 -33.64 5.32 14.29
C THR A 84 -32.42 5.06 13.44
N THR A 85 -31.28 5.63 13.87
CA THR A 85 -30.01 5.31 13.26
C THR A 85 -29.41 4.05 13.88
N ILE A 86 -29.03 3.11 13.06
CA ILE A 86 -28.41 1.83 13.44
C ILE A 86 -26.98 1.74 12.93
N TRP A 87 -26.20 0.85 13.56
CA TRP A 87 -24.87 0.51 13.08
C TRP A 87 -24.94 -0.75 12.22
N GLU A 88 -24.61 -0.62 10.95
CA GLU A 88 -24.53 -1.73 10.01
C GLU A 88 -23.06 -2.12 9.78
N PRO A 89 -22.78 -3.39 9.45
CA PRO A 89 -21.44 -3.79 9.04
C PRO A 89 -20.97 -2.97 7.84
N TYR A 90 -19.75 -2.43 7.92
CA TYR A 90 -19.11 -1.78 6.78
C TYR A 90 -18.62 -2.86 5.81
N ARG A 91 -19.32 -3.03 4.71
CA ARG A 91 -18.98 -4.03 3.68
C ARG A 91 -17.93 -3.46 2.75
N PHE A 92 -16.70 -3.84 2.96
CA PHE A 92 -15.58 -3.54 2.06
C PHE A 92 -14.91 -4.85 1.63
N GLU A 93 -15.07 -5.21 0.38
CA GLU A 93 -14.40 -6.37 -0.20
C GLU A 93 -13.00 -5.96 -0.68
N ARG A 94 -11.99 -6.39 0.04
CA ARG A 94 -10.61 -6.22 -0.37
C ARG A 94 -10.32 -7.11 -1.58
N LYS A 95 -9.97 -6.49 -2.70
CA LYS A 95 -9.40 -7.20 -3.84
C LYS A 95 -7.91 -7.42 -3.60
N LYS A 96 -7.49 -8.69 -3.53
CA LYS A 96 -6.07 -9.03 -3.48
C LYS A 96 -5.42 -8.72 -4.82
N SER A 97 -4.17 -8.28 -4.77
CA SER A 97 -3.40 -7.97 -5.98
C SER A 97 -3.00 -9.23 -6.77
N GLY A 98 -2.95 -10.39 -6.09
CA GLY A 98 -2.39 -11.63 -6.63
C GLY A 98 -0.86 -11.65 -6.63
N VAL A 99 -0.22 -10.61 -6.09
CA VAL A 99 1.22 -10.55 -5.83
C VAL A 99 1.43 -10.67 -4.33
N GLU A 100 1.87 -11.83 -3.87
CA GLU A 100 1.93 -12.17 -2.44
C GLU A 100 2.73 -11.15 -1.62
N LEU A 101 3.88 -10.69 -2.14
CA LEU A 101 4.69 -9.69 -1.47
C LEU A 101 3.94 -8.36 -1.30
N LEU A 102 3.21 -7.91 -2.33
CA LEU A 102 2.42 -6.67 -2.25
C LEU A 102 1.22 -6.84 -1.32
N ASP A 103 0.57 -7.98 -1.36
CA ASP A 103 -0.51 -8.31 -0.44
C ASP A 103 -0.02 -8.36 1.02
N ALA A 104 1.19 -8.92 1.27
CA ALA A 104 1.83 -8.91 2.59
C ALA A 104 2.17 -7.48 3.08
N VAL A 105 2.61 -6.59 2.17
CA VAL A 105 2.80 -5.16 2.50
C VAL A 105 1.50 -4.53 2.95
N VAL A 106 0.42 -4.76 2.20
CA VAL A 106 -0.92 -4.23 2.53
C VAL A 106 -1.43 -4.81 3.85
N ASP A 107 -1.30 -6.13 4.09
CA ASP A 107 -1.72 -6.78 5.34
C ASP A 107 -0.99 -6.21 6.56
N THR A 108 0.32 -5.95 6.39
CA THR A 108 1.13 -5.33 7.43
C THR A 108 0.65 -3.92 7.77
N LEU A 109 0.27 -3.14 6.75
CA LEU A 109 -0.26 -1.78 6.93
C LEU A 109 -1.66 -1.76 7.55
N ILE A 110 -2.53 -2.71 7.19
CA ILE A 110 -3.85 -2.90 7.84
C ILE A 110 -3.66 -3.17 9.33
N ALA A 111 -2.66 -3.98 9.70
CA ALA A 111 -2.31 -4.27 11.08
C ALA A 111 -1.60 -3.10 11.82
N GLY A 112 -1.47 -1.93 11.19
CA GLY A 112 -0.80 -0.75 11.77
C GLY A 112 0.72 -0.90 11.94
N ARG A 113 1.32 -1.92 11.33
CA ARG A 113 2.75 -2.23 11.43
C ARG A 113 3.56 -1.65 10.27
N ASN A 114 4.86 -1.58 10.44
CA ASN A 114 5.78 -1.11 9.40
C ASN A 114 6.18 -2.28 8.48
N PRO A 115 5.96 -2.22 7.16
CA PRO A 115 6.27 -3.32 6.24
C PRO A 115 7.77 -3.49 5.93
N HIS A 116 8.65 -2.62 6.39
CA HIS A 116 10.09 -2.75 6.13
C HIS A 116 10.72 -4.07 6.63
N HIS A 117 10.15 -4.67 7.69
CA HIS A 117 10.61 -5.96 8.21
C HIS A 117 10.36 -7.12 7.23
N LEU A 118 9.42 -6.97 6.29
CA LEU A 118 9.14 -7.99 5.29
C LEU A 118 10.35 -8.31 4.41
N ALA A 119 11.22 -7.34 4.15
CA ALA A 119 12.44 -7.58 3.41
C ALA A 119 13.29 -8.68 4.08
N TRP A 120 13.48 -8.58 5.39
CA TRP A 120 14.21 -9.58 6.15
C TRP A 120 13.47 -10.93 6.21
N GLN A 121 12.16 -10.90 6.43
CA GLN A 121 11.31 -12.10 6.49
C GLN A 121 11.34 -12.90 5.18
N TRP A 122 11.43 -12.20 4.05
CA TRP A 122 11.45 -12.79 2.71
C TRP A 122 12.87 -13.04 2.18
N GLY A 123 13.90 -12.77 2.99
CA GLY A 123 15.31 -12.95 2.59
C GLY A 123 15.73 -12.08 1.41
N ILE A 124 15.10 -10.91 1.23
CA ILE A 124 15.43 -9.94 0.18
C ILE A 124 16.03 -8.67 0.78
N GLN A 125 16.77 -7.92 -0.05
CA GLN A 125 17.29 -6.63 0.39
C GLN A 125 16.17 -5.57 0.51
N PRO A 126 16.23 -4.62 1.47
CA PRO A 126 15.28 -3.52 1.56
C PRO A 126 15.15 -2.71 0.26
N THR A 127 16.24 -2.56 -0.47
CA THR A 127 16.27 -1.90 -1.79
C THR A 127 15.45 -2.67 -2.84
N GLN A 128 15.41 -4.00 -2.76
CA GLN A 128 14.63 -4.85 -3.66
C GLN A 128 13.14 -4.74 -3.35
N LEU A 129 12.76 -4.77 -2.06
CA LEU A 129 11.38 -4.56 -1.63
C LEU A 129 10.88 -3.18 -2.09
N ASN A 130 11.70 -2.14 -1.93
CA ASN A 130 11.39 -0.79 -2.40
C ASN A 130 11.21 -0.74 -3.93
N ALA A 131 12.12 -1.36 -4.68
CA ALA A 131 12.07 -1.40 -6.15
C ALA A 131 10.84 -2.18 -6.66
N LEU A 132 10.49 -3.31 -6.03
CA LEU A 132 9.29 -4.09 -6.37
C LEU A 132 8.02 -3.30 -6.10
N THR A 133 7.91 -2.64 -4.95
CA THR A 133 6.77 -1.79 -4.62
C THR A 133 6.63 -0.65 -5.62
N ALA A 134 7.74 0.02 -5.95
CA ALA A 134 7.75 1.11 -6.93
C ALA A 134 7.37 0.63 -8.34
N LEU A 135 7.83 -0.54 -8.75
CA LEU A 135 7.48 -1.14 -10.04
C LEU A 135 5.99 -1.45 -10.15
N LEU A 136 5.40 -2.01 -9.09
CA LEU A 136 4.02 -2.47 -9.09
C LEU A 136 3.01 -1.34 -8.88
N THR A 137 3.35 -0.35 -8.04
CA THR A 137 2.42 0.70 -7.59
C THR A 137 2.75 2.10 -8.10
N GLY A 138 3.93 2.28 -8.71
CA GLY A 138 4.45 3.61 -9.07
C GLY A 138 4.97 4.42 -7.88
N LEU A 139 4.90 3.88 -6.63
CA LEU A 139 5.33 4.55 -5.41
C LEU A 139 6.45 3.76 -4.74
N ALA A 140 7.50 4.44 -4.30
CA ALA A 140 8.48 3.84 -3.41
C ALA A 140 7.79 3.33 -2.13
N LEU A 141 8.30 2.27 -1.51
CA LEU A 141 7.68 1.67 -0.31
C LEU A 141 7.40 2.71 0.78
N GLN A 142 8.36 3.60 1.03
CA GLN A 142 8.19 4.65 2.04
C GLN A 142 7.06 5.63 1.68
N ASP A 143 6.95 6.03 0.42
CA ASP A 143 5.89 6.93 -0.04
C ASP A 143 4.52 6.24 0.01
N PHE A 144 4.48 4.96 -0.32
CA PHE A 144 3.27 4.13 -0.18
C PHE A 144 2.82 4.05 1.28
N VAL A 145 3.74 3.81 2.22
CA VAL A 145 3.47 3.80 3.67
C VAL A 145 2.98 5.17 4.15
N VAL A 146 3.63 6.24 3.75
CA VAL A 146 3.23 7.62 4.11
C VAL A 146 1.82 7.92 3.60
N LYS A 147 1.55 7.63 2.32
CA LYS A 147 0.23 7.82 1.72
C LYS A 147 -0.85 7.00 2.45
N TRP A 148 -0.55 5.75 2.79
CA TRP A 148 -1.43 4.87 3.56
C TRP A 148 -1.79 5.45 4.93
N LYS A 149 -0.76 5.79 5.72
CA LYS A 149 -0.94 6.38 7.05
C LYS A 149 -1.71 7.70 7.00
N LEU A 150 -1.41 8.54 6.02
CA LEU A 150 -2.08 9.81 5.84
C LEU A 150 -3.55 9.64 5.50
N GLN A 151 -3.89 8.76 4.56
CA GLN A 151 -5.27 8.48 4.18
C GLN A 151 -6.06 7.89 5.35
N THR A 152 -5.47 6.94 6.08
CA THR A 152 -6.09 6.34 7.28
C THR A 152 -6.32 7.39 8.37
N ALA A 153 -5.32 8.21 8.68
CA ALA A 153 -5.47 9.29 9.65
C ALA A 153 -6.57 10.29 9.24
N ARG A 154 -6.60 10.68 7.97
CA ARG A 154 -7.61 11.58 7.42
C ARG A 154 -9.03 11.04 7.62
N LEU A 155 -9.25 9.77 7.26
CA LEU A 155 -10.57 9.14 7.41
C LEU A 155 -10.99 9.03 8.87
N LEU A 156 -10.09 8.62 9.77
CA LEU A 156 -10.37 8.54 11.20
C LEU A 156 -10.65 9.91 11.82
N LEU A 157 -9.90 10.94 11.44
CA LEU A 157 -10.12 12.30 11.92
C LEU A 157 -11.46 12.88 11.46
N LEU A 158 -11.87 12.62 10.23
CA LEU A 158 -13.11 13.19 9.67
C LEU A 158 -14.37 12.44 10.14
N HIS A 159 -14.34 11.12 10.13
CA HIS A 159 -15.55 10.30 10.21
C HIS A 159 -15.77 9.60 11.56
N THR A 160 -14.85 9.75 12.50
CA THR A 160 -14.99 9.14 13.83
C THR A 160 -14.82 10.17 14.95
N THR A 161 -15.37 9.85 16.15
CA THR A 161 -15.11 10.59 17.39
C THR A 161 -13.89 10.08 18.15
N MET A 162 -13.13 9.16 17.55
CA MET A 162 -11.98 8.52 18.16
C MET A 162 -10.99 9.55 18.73
N PRO A 163 -10.49 9.37 19.97
CA PRO A 163 -9.45 10.22 20.55
C PRO A 163 -8.20 10.27 19.68
N LEU A 164 -7.50 11.40 19.68
CA LEU A 164 -6.27 11.54 18.86
C LEU A 164 -5.18 10.54 19.23
N SER A 165 -5.10 10.15 20.50
CA SER A 165 -4.18 9.11 20.99
C SER A 165 -4.45 7.76 20.34
N GLU A 166 -5.71 7.41 20.15
CA GLU A 166 -6.10 6.16 19.49
C GLU A 166 -5.86 6.21 17.98
N VAL A 167 -6.21 7.32 17.33
CA VAL A 167 -5.89 7.54 15.91
C VAL A 167 -4.38 7.39 15.67
N MET A 168 -3.57 8.02 16.52
CA MET A 168 -2.12 7.93 16.48
C MET A 168 -1.62 6.48 16.55
N GLN A 169 -2.11 5.71 17.53
CA GLN A 169 -1.71 4.31 17.72
C GLN A 169 -2.09 3.43 16.53
N ARG A 170 -3.30 3.62 15.97
CA ARG A 170 -3.78 2.83 14.82
C ARG A 170 -2.95 3.01 13.56
N ILE A 171 -2.36 4.17 13.36
CA ILE A 171 -1.46 4.42 12.22
C ILE A 171 0.02 4.15 12.55
N GLY A 172 0.29 3.56 13.72
CA GLY A 172 1.61 3.12 14.14
C GLY A 172 2.54 4.26 14.58
N TYR A 173 2.00 5.28 15.26
CA TYR A 173 2.79 6.29 15.97
C TYR A 173 2.69 6.10 17.48
N THR A 174 3.83 6.22 18.16
CA THR A 174 3.93 6.12 19.62
C THR A 174 4.05 7.49 20.31
N SER A 175 4.40 8.54 19.54
CA SER A 175 4.58 9.89 20.05
C SER A 175 3.57 10.85 19.43
N GLN A 176 2.82 11.56 20.28
CA GLN A 176 1.87 12.59 19.86
C GLN A 176 2.52 13.74 19.11
N THR A 177 3.75 14.11 19.50
CA THR A 177 4.51 15.16 18.81
C THR A 177 4.87 14.73 17.39
N SER A 178 5.34 13.49 17.20
CA SER A 178 5.68 12.94 15.88
C SER A 178 4.44 12.81 15.01
N PHE A 179 3.33 12.35 15.55
CA PHE A 179 2.04 12.29 14.86
C PHE A 179 1.55 13.67 14.43
N SER A 180 1.55 14.64 15.35
CA SER A 180 1.10 16.01 15.06
C SER A 180 1.95 16.68 13.98
N ARG A 181 3.28 16.46 14.04
CA ARG A 181 4.21 16.94 13.00
C ARG A 181 3.92 16.29 11.65
N PHE A 182 3.73 14.97 11.62
CA PHE A 182 3.39 14.23 10.41
C PHE A 182 2.11 14.76 9.76
N ILE A 183 1.03 14.94 10.52
CA ILE A 183 -0.23 15.47 10.02
C ILE A 183 -0.06 16.91 9.53
N LYS A 184 0.61 17.76 10.30
CA LYS A 184 0.83 19.16 9.91
C LYS A 184 1.66 19.30 8.64
N GLN A 185 2.70 18.50 8.48
CA GLN A 185 3.55 18.52 7.28
C GLN A 185 2.82 18.06 6.02
N ASN A 186 1.89 17.11 6.13
CA ASN A 186 1.21 16.56 4.97
C ASN A 186 -0.16 17.18 4.68
N LEU A 187 -0.89 17.67 5.69
CA LEU A 187 -2.21 18.29 5.54
C LEU A 187 -2.24 19.81 5.77
N GLY A 188 -1.11 20.39 6.17
CA GLY A 188 -1.00 21.83 6.45
C GLY A 188 -1.57 22.27 7.80
N LEU A 189 -2.35 21.43 8.48
CA LEU A 189 -3.06 21.73 9.72
C LEU A 189 -2.70 20.74 10.81
N SER A 190 -2.78 21.16 12.09
CA SER A 190 -2.67 20.22 13.20
C SER A 190 -3.85 19.25 13.21
N PRO A 191 -3.72 18.04 13.81
CA PRO A 191 -4.80 17.06 13.83
C PRO A 191 -6.13 17.60 14.39
N ILE A 192 -6.06 18.41 15.45
CA ILE A 192 -7.24 19.04 16.06
C ILE A 192 -7.88 20.03 15.09
N TYR A 193 -7.09 20.95 14.53
CA TYR A 193 -7.58 21.93 13.58
C TYR A 193 -8.13 21.29 12.33
N PHE A 194 -7.47 20.23 11.81
CA PHE A 194 -7.96 19.48 10.68
C PHE A 194 -9.34 18.86 10.98
N ARG A 195 -9.51 18.25 12.15
CA ARG A 195 -10.79 17.68 12.60
C ARG A 195 -11.89 18.74 12.70
N LEU A 196 -11.58 19.92 13.23
CA LEU A 196 -12.55 20.99 13.42
C LEU A 196 -12.96 21.70 12.13
N THR A 197 -11.99 21.93 11.23
CA THR A 197 -12.22 22.73 10.04
C THR A 197 -12.63 21.95 8.80
N GLN A 198 -12.17 20.70 8.68
CA GLN A 198 -12.41 19.89 7.49
C GLN A 198 -13.57 18.91 7.62
N ARG A 199 -14.09 18.71 8.83
CA ARG A 199 -15.28 17.88 9.06
C ARG A 199 -16.54 18.64 8.62
N LYS A 200 -17.30 18.01 7.73
CA LYS A 200 -18.60 18.57 7.28
C LYS A 200 -19.73 18.06 8.15
N ASN A 201 -20.86 18.76 8.12
CA ASN A 201 -22.09 18.27 8.74
C ASN A 201 -22.46 16.91 8.14
N GLY A 202 -22.73 15.91 8.98
CA GLY A 202 -22.99 14.53 8.57
C GLY A 202 -21.78 13.60 8.49
N ASP A 203 -20.55 14.12 8.53
CA ASP A 203 -19.33 13.28 8.59
C ASP A 203 -19.08 12.68 9.97
N LEU A 204 -19.62 13.33 11.02
CA LEU A 204 -19.42 12.91 12.39
C LEU A 204 -20.13 11.58 12.65
N ASN A 205 -19.41 10.60 13.20
CA ASN A 205 -19.92 9.26 13.49
C ASN A 205 -20.55 8.54 12.28
N LYS A 206 -20.06 8.83 11.09
CA LYS A 206 -20.47 8.10 9.90
C LYS A 206 -19.98 6.66 9.91
N TYR A 207 -18.81 6.43 10.49
CA TYR A 207 -18.18 5.13 10.59
C TYR A 207 -17.69 4.83 12.01
N ALA A 208 -17.65 3.53 12.35
CA ALA A 208 -16.95 3.00 13.52
C ALA A 208 -15.84 2.02 13.09
N VAL A 209 -14.89 1.81 14.00
CA VAL A 209 -13.68 1.02 13.78
C VAL A 209 -13.62 -0.15 14.73
#